data_7b540be0eff8487ca90cab7703799dfd
#
_entry.id   7b540be0eff8487ca90cab7703799dfd
#
_cell.length_a   1.000
_cell.length_b   1.000
_cell.length_c   1.000
_cell.angle_alpha   90.00
_cell.angle_beta   90.00
_cell.angle_gamma   90.00
#
_symmetry.space_group_name_H-M   'P 1'
#
loop_
_entity.id
_entity.type
_entity.pdbx_description
1 polymer ?
#
loop_
_entity_poly.entity_id
_entity_poly.type
_entity_poly.pdbx_seq_one_letter_code
_entity_poly.pdbx_strand_id
1 'polypeptide(L)'
;MALTFELDPPFTPALRDGITALWADVTNAGGAVGFVPPVAPEEIRPDLLRHLAAMERGTVRLLVGRDEDGSVVATAFLTLNDHRLMKHWLWLYTVMVHPRLQGQGYGRDLMAAAADAARSIEGIEAIRLTCRGGTGNDRFYAACGYKEVGRVPDAIRVAPGDDREDIIMLLPLGAPATP
;
A
#
# COMPACT_ATOMS: atom_id res chain seq x y z
N MET A 1 -20.74 8.13 -3.55
CA MET A 1 -19.91 7.89 -2.35
C MET A 1 -18.50 8.41 -2.65
N ALA A 2 -17.93 9.25 -1.81
CA ALA A 2 -16.53 9.68 -1.89
C ALA A 2 -15.79 9.08 -0.68
N LEU A 3 -14.51 8.67 -0.87
CA LEU A 3 -13.67 8.28 0.26
C LEU A 3 -13.01 9.52 0.86
N THR A 4 -12.89 9.52 2.18
CA THR A 4 -12.06 10.50 2.91
C THR A 4 -10.74 9.84 3.24
N PHE A 5 -9.62 10.52 2.89
CA PHE A 5 -8.27 10.03 3.16
C PHE A 5 -7.62 10.82 4.28
N GLU A 6 -7.00 10.12 5.21
CA GLU A 6 -6.29 10.70 6.36
C GLU A 6 -4.90 10.05 6.49
N LEU A 7 -3.87 10.90 6.62
CA LEU A 7 -2.50 10.46 6.87
C LEU A 7 -2.24 10.45 8.38
N ASP A 8 -1.78 9.31 8.89
CA ASP A 8 -1.48 9.06 10.31
C ASP A 8 -2.64 9.39 11.26
N PRO A 9 -3.84 8.83 11.04
CA PRO A 9 -4.91 8.99 12.01
C PRO A 9 -4.50 8.45 13.38
N PRO A 10 -5.09 8.98 14.47
CA PRO A 10 -4.86 8.44 15.80
C PRO A 10 -5.11 6.93 15.85
N PHE A 11 -4.12 6.18 16.34
CA PHE A 11 -4.22 4.72 16.36
C PHE A 11 -5.10 4.26 17.53
N THR A 12 -6.28 3.77 17.20
CA THR A 12 -7.27 3.25 18.15
C THR A 12 -7.49 1.74 17.96
N PRO A 13 -8.03 1.03 18.97
CA PRO A 13 -8.44 -0.38 18.78
C PRO A 13 -9.39 -0.57 17.59
N ALA A 14 -10.33 0.35 17.38
CA ALA A 14 -11.25 0.30 16.23
C ALA A 14 -10.52 0.44 14.88
N LEU A 15 -9.52 1.33 14.78
CA LEU A 15 -8.69 1.44 13.57
C LEU A 15 -7.89 0.17 13.33
N ARG A 16 -7.26 -0.39 14.37
CA ARG A 16 -6.52 -1.66 14.31
C ARG A 16 -7.40 -2.78 13.77
N ASP A 17 -8.57 -2.95 14.36
CA ASP A 17 -9.47 -4.04 14.00
C ASP A 17 -10.05 -3.84 12.59
N GLY A 18 -10.34 -2.59 12.20
CA GLY A 18 -10.76 -2.24 10.84
C GLY A 18 -9.69 -2.53 9.78
N ILE A 19 -8.42 -2.20 10.04
CA ILE A 19 -7.32 -2.52 9.12
C ILE A 19 -7.13 -4.02 9.01
N THR A 20 -7.18 -4.74 10.13
CA THR A 20 -6.99 -6.20 10.16
C THR A 20 -8.10 -6.91 9.38
N ALA A 21 -9.35 -6.49 9.55
CA ALA A 21 -10.50 -7.01 8.80
C ALA A 21 -10.36 -6.71 7.30
N LEU A 22 -10.07 -5.46 6.94
CA LEU A 22 -9.84 -5.08 5.55
C LEU A 22 -8.75 -5.94 4.89
N TRP A 23 -7.66 -6.17 5.58
CA TRP A 23 -6.53 -6.94 5.06
C TRP A 23 -6.92 -8.41 4.84
N ALA A 24 -7.65 -9.01 5.77
CA ALA A 24 -8.19 -10.36 5.60
C ALA A 24 -9.16 -10.44 4.42
N ASP A 25 -10.10 -9.50 4.31
CA ASP A 25 -11.08 -9.46 3.23
C ASP A 25 -10.42 -9.31 1.85
N VAL A 26 -9.42 -8.41 1.73
CA VAL A 26 -8.67 -8.22 0.48
C VAL A 26 -7.87 -9.48 0.12
N THR A 27 -7.19 -10.10 1.08
CA THR A 27 -6.44 -11.35 0.86
C THR A 27 -7.38 -12.47 0.41
N ASN A 28 -8.48 -12.68 1.11
CA ASN A 28 -9.44 -13.76 0.85
C ASN A 28 -10.19 -13.56 -0.48
N ALA A 29 -10.26 -12.31 -0.97
CA ALA A 29 -10.75 -12.00 -2.32
C ALA A 29 -9.67 -12.16 -3.41
N GLY A 30 -8.47 -12.68 -3.08
CA GLY A 30 -7.37 -12.92 -4.02
C GLY A 30 -6.39 -11.76 -4.18
N GLY A 31 -6.47 -10.73 -3.33
CA GLY A 31 -5.51 -9.63 -3.32
C GLY A 31 -4.10 -10.06 -2.94
N ALA A 32 -3.10 -9.51 -3.63
CA ALA A 32 -1.68 -9.82 -3.41
C ALA A 32 -1.06 -8.86 -2.38
N VAL A 33 -1.41 -9.03 -1.12
CA VAL A 33 -1.04 -8.13 0.00
C VAL A 33 -0.28 -8.86 1.11
N GLY A 34 0.66 -9.71 0.73
CA GLY A 34 1.58 -10.38 1.65
C GLY A 34 1.13 -11.74 2.18
N PHE A 35 -0.11 -12.13 1.93
CA PHE A 35 -0.67 -13.41 2.35
C PHE A 35 -1.27 -14.18 1.18
N VAL A 36 -1.57 -15.46 1.42
CA VAL A 36 -2.28 -16.35 0.50
C VAL A 36 -3.57 -16.83 1.19
N PRO A 37 -4.73 -16.78 0.52
CA PRO A 37 -5.98 -17.23 1.13
C PRO A 37 -6.00 -18.75 1.38
N PRO A 38 -6.77 -19.24 2.40
CA PRO A 38 -7.53 -18.44 3.34
C PRO A 38 -6.66 -17.89 4.47
N VAL A 39 -6.95 -16.68 4.97
CA VAL A 39 -6.29 -16.07 6.11
C VAL A 39 -7.32 -15.50 7.09
N ALA A 40 -7.09 -15.69 8.39
CA ALA A 40 -7.89 -15.08 9.44
C ALA A 40 -7.27 -13.76 9.93
N PRO A 41 -8.06 -12.82 10.47
CA PRO A 41 -7.55 -11.55 11.00
C PRO A 41 -6.45 -11.71 12.05
N GLU A 42 -6.50 -12.77 12.85
CA GLU A 42 -5.52 -13.07 13.89
C GLU A 42 -4.12 -13.37 13.32
N GLU A 43 -4.06 -13.96 12.13
CA GLU A 43 -2.80 -14.27 11.45
C GLU A 43 -2.13 -13.01 10.89
N ILE A 44 -2.93 -11.99 10.54
CA ILE A 44 -2.47 -10.69 10.03
C ILE A 44 -1.98 -9.79 11.16
N ARG A 45 -2.55 -9.92 12.36
CA ARG A 45 -2.27 -9.02 13.49
C ARG A 45 -0.79 -8.83 13.81
N PRO A 46 0.09 -9.86 13.80
CA PRO A 46 1.53 -9.67 14.04
C PRO A 46 2.19 -8.76 12.99
N ASP A 47 1.78 -8.85 11.72
CA ASP A 47 2.29 -7.99 10.64
C ASP A 47 1.87 -6.54 10.85
N LEU A 48 0.61 -6.31 11.17
CA LEU A 48 0.12 -4.98 11.50
C LEU A 48 0.87 -4.38 12.70
N LEU A 49 1.11 -5.16 13.76
CA LEU A 49 1.87 -4.70 14.93
C LEU A 49 3.31 -4.29 14.57
N ARG A 50 3.95 -4.97 13.60
CA ARG A 50 5.27 -4.56 13.11
C ARG A 50 5.22 -3.19 12.41
N HIS A 51 4.18 -2.94 11.61
CA HIS A 51 3.97 -1.63 11.00
C HIS A 51 3.75 -0.54 12.05
N LEU A 52 2.97 -0.82 13.09
CA LEU A 52 2.72 0.13 14.17
C LEU A 52 4.00 0.50 14.93
N ALA A 53 4.82 -0.50 15.27
CA ALA A 53 6.11 -0.24 15.90
C ALA A 53 7.05 0.58 14.99
N ALA A 54 6.94 0.45 13.67
CA ALA A 54 7.68 1.27 12.72
C ALA A 54 7.10 2.69 12.61
N MET A 55 5.78 2.87 12.75
CA MET A 55 5.14 4.19 12.82
C MET A 55 5.59 4.97 14.07
N GLU A 56 5.65 4.31 15.23
CA GLU A 56 6.18 4.91 16.47
C GLU A 56 7.62 5.40 16.33
N ARG A 57 8.43 4.72 15.53
CA ARG A 57 9.80 5.16 15.19
C ARG A 57 9.87 6.22 14.10
N GLY A 58 8.74 6.63 13.52
CA GLY A 58 8.67 7.60 12.44
C GLY A 58 9.19 7.07 11.09
N THR A 59 9.37 5.75 10.93
CA THR A 59 9.88 5.15 9.68
C THR A 59 8.77 4.68 8.74
N VAL A 60 7.53 4.67 9.21
CA VAL A 60 6.34 4.33 8.41
C VAL A 60 5.25 5.36 8.68
N ARG A 61 4.55 5.76 7.61
CA ARG A 61 3.34 6.58 7.67
C ARG A 61 2.17 5.74 7.17
N LEU A 62 1.00 5.93 7.74
CA LEU A 62 -0.21 5.18 7.38
C LEU A 62 -1.24 6.11 6.74
N LEU A 63 -1.61 5.82 5.51
CA LEU A 63 -2.74 6.44 4.84
C LEU A 63 -3.97 5.55 4.98
N VAL A 64 -5.07 6.11 5.48
CA VAL A 64 -6.35 5.41 5.69
C VAL A 64 -7.42 6.08 4.86
N GLY A 65 -8.17 5.29 4.09
CA GLY A 65 -9.38 5.70 3.40
C GLY A 65 -10.62 5.19 4.13
N ARG A 66 -11.57 6.10 4.39
CA ARG A 66 -12.85 5.79 5.04
C ARG A 66 -14.01 6.08 4.10
N ASP A 67 -15.06 5.26 4.22
CA ASP A 67 -16.34 5.53 3.58
C ASP A 67 -17.20 6.53 4.39
N GLU A 68 -18.40 6.79 3.91
CA GLU A 68 -19.34 7.73 4.54
C GLU A 68 -19.78 7.30 5.94
N ASP A 69 -19.73 6.00 6.24
CA ASP A 69 -20.03 5.44 7.56
C ASP A 69 -18.82 5.47 8.50
N GLY A 70 -17.65 5.97 8.03
CA GLY A 70 -16.40 6.01 8.78
C GLY A 70 -15.65 4.68 8.84
N SER A 71 -16.12 3.64 8.12
CA SER A 71 -15.45 2.34 8.05
C SER A 71 -14.13 2.43 7.29
N VAL A 72 -13.12 1.69 7.75
CA VAL A 72 -11.84 1.59 7.05
C VAL A 72 -12.03 0.72 5.80
N VAL A 73 -11.88 1.30 4.62
CA VAL A 73 -12.10 0.64 3.34
C VAL A 73 -10.92 0.73 2.37
N ALA A 74 -9.91 1.51 2.73
CA ALA A 74 -8.67 1.57 1.98
C ALA A 74 -7.48 1.88 2.90
N THR A 75 -6.30 1.35 2.57
CA THR A 75 -5.04 1.68 3.25
C THR A 75 -3.86 1.64 2.31
N ALA A 76 -2.80 2.39 2.68
CA ALA A 76 -1.46 2.25 2.13
C ALA A 76 -0.43 2.61 3.19
N PHE A 77 0.69 1.88 3.26
CA PHE A 77 1.80 2.17 4.16
C PHE A 77 2.97 2.77 3.37
N LEU A 78 3.35 3.98 3.74
CA LEU A 78 4.48 4.70 3.18
C LEU A 78 5.70 4.46 4.07
N THR A 79 6.65 3.65 3.61
CA THR A 79 7.83 3.25 4.39
C THR A 79 9.06 4.02 3.91
N LEU A 80 9.63 4.83 4.80
CA LEU A 80 10.82 5.63 4.54
C LEU A 80 12.08 4.75 4.56
N ASN A 81 13.06 5.11 3.72
CA ASN A 81 14.35 4.46 3.75
C ASN A 81 15.24 5.09 4.83
N ASP A 82 15.84 4.25 5.65
CA ASP A 82 16.86 4.63 6.65
C ASP A 82 18.29 4.65 6.07
N HIS A 83 18.50 4.02 4.91
CA HIS A 83 19.79 4.09 4.24
C HIS A 83 20.08 5.50 3.71
N ARG A 84 21.19 6.09 4.17
CA ARG A 84 21.56 7.50 3.95
C ARG A 84 21.54 7.97 2.48
N LEU A 85 21.80 7.08 1.52
CA LEU A 85 21.82 7.40 0.08
C LEU A 85 20.48 7.14 -0.62
N MET A 86 19.45 6.67 0.10
CA MET A 86 18.16 6.29 -0.46
C MET A 86 16.98 7.02 0.21
N LYS A 87 17.25 8.10 0.97
CA LYS A 87 16.23 8.85 1.70
C LYS A 87 15.31 9.70 0.81
N HIS A 88 15.65 9.88 -0.46
CA HIS A 88 14.87 10.68 -1.41
C HIS A 88 13.71 9.93 -2.05
N TRP A 89 13.47 8.66 -1.66
CA TRP A 89 12.31 7.90 -2.10
C TRP A 89 11.81 6.98 -0.99
N LEU A 90 10.56 6.57 -1.10
CA LEU A 90 9.92 5.66 -0.14
C LEU A 90 9.33 4.44 -0.82
N TRP A 91 9.10 3.39 -0.02
CA TRP A 91 8.32 2.23 -0.41
C TRP A 91 6.84 2.43 -0.11
N LEU A 92 5.97 2.03 -1.04
CA LEU A 92 4.54 1.90 -0.80
C LEU A 92 4.19 0.43 -0.65
N TYR A 93 3.69 0.05 0.52
CA TYR A 93 3.31 -1.33 0.84
C TYR A 93 1.83 -1.43 1.18
N THR A 94 1.31 -2.66 1.07
CA THR A 94 -0.02 -3.03 1.58
C THR A 94 -1.09 -2.05 1.09
N VAL A 95 -1.08 -1.81 -0.23
CA VAL A 95 -2.08 -0.98 -0.92
C VAL A 95 -3.36 -1.80 -1.02
N MET A 96 -4.39 -1.41 -0.30
CA MET A 96 -5.65 -2.14 -0.21
C MET A 96 -6.85 -1.24 -0.48
N VAL A 97 -7.81 -1.77 -1.23
CA VAL A 97 -9.18 -1.26 -1.33
C VAL A 97 -10.11 -2.43 -1.11
N HIS A 98 -11.09 -2.24 -0.24
CA HIS A 98 -12.07 -3.27 0.13
C HIS A 98 -12.71 -3.88 -1.14
N PRO A 99 -12.88 -5.22 -1.24
CA PRO A 99 -13.35 -5.89 -2.45
C PRO A 99 -14.67 -5.32 -3.00
N ARG A 100 -15.59 -4.92 -2.12
CA ARG A 100 -16.86 -4.29 -2.51
C ARG A 100 -16.73 -2.97 -3.29
N LEU A 101 -15.58 -2.31 -3.20
CA LEU A 101 -15.29 -1.01 -3.82
C LEU A 101 -14.33 -1.10 -5.00
N GLN A 102 -13.78 -2.27 -5.28
CA GLN A 102 -12.88 -2.49 -6.41
C GLN A 102 -13.63 -2.30 -7.74
N GLY A 103 -12.90 -1.93 -8.80
CA GLY A 103 -13.49 -1.69 -10.12
C GLY A 103 -14.27 -0.37 -10.26
N GLN A 104 -14.40 0.44 -9.19
CA GLN A 104 -15.19 1.67 -9.16
C GLN A 104 -14.34 2.96 -9.14
N GLY A 105 -13.01 2.85 -9.34
CA GLY A 105 -12.11 4.01 -9.38
C GLY A 105 -11.39 4.30 -8.06
N TYR A 106 -11.87 3.83 -6.92
CA TYR A 106 -11.30 4.13 -5.59
C TYR A 106 -9.83 3.72 -5.40
N GLY A 107 -9.36 2.73 -6.15
CA GLY A 107 -7.93 2.42 -6.18
C GLY A 107 -7.09 3.56 -6.74
N ARG A 108 -7.57 4.27 -7.78
CA ARG A 108 -6.89 5.45 -8.33
C ARG A 108 -6.91 6.61 -7.34
N ASP A 109 -8.03 6.79 -6.63
CA ASP A 109 -8.15 7.83 -5.60
C ASP A 109 -7.16 7.58 -4.46
N LEU A 110 -7.03 6.32 -4.01
CA LEU A 110 -6.03 5.92 -3.01
C LEU A 110 -4.60 6.20 -3.50
N MET A 111 -4.28 5.87 -4.76
CA MET A 111 -2.94 6.10 -5.31
C MET A 111 -2.64 7.60 -5.45
N ALA A 112 -3.62 8.42 -5.83
CA ALA A 112 -3.48 9.88 -5.85
C ALA A 112 -3.24 10.43 -4.45
N ALA A 113 -4.04 10.01 -3.45
CA ALA A 113 -3.86 10.40 -2.06
C ALA A 113 -2.50 9.96 -1.49
N ALA A 114 -2.01 8.77 -1.86
CA ALA A 114 -0.68 8.30 -1.46
C ALA A 114 0.45 9.15 -2.08
N ALA A 115 0.29 9.57 -3.33
CA ALA A 115 1.25 10.47 -3.98
C ALA A 115 1.26 11.86 -3.31
N ASP A 116 0.10 12.39 -2.94
CA ASP A 116 0.00 13.68 -2.22
C ASP A 116 0.57 13.58 -0.81
N ALA A 117 0.30 12.48 -0.10
CA ALA A 117 0.91 12.19 1.18
C ALA A 117 2.45 12.12 1.08
N ALA A 118 2.98 11.44 0.06
CA ALA A 118 4.42 11.36 -0.16
C ALA A 118 5.05 12.74 -0.47
N ARG A 119 4.37 13.59 -1.26
CA ARG A 119 4.83 14.97 -1.55
C ARG A 119 4.86 15.85 -0.29
N SER A 120 4.04 15.56 0.71
CA SER A 120 4.03 16.29 1.99
C SER A 120 5.22 15.93 2.90
N ILE A 121 5.96 14.87 2.59
CA ILE A 121 7.13 14.44 3.34
C ILE A 121 8.37 15.08 2.74
N GLU A 122 9.06 15.88 3.53
CA GLU A 122 10.26 16.61 3.09
C GLU A 122 11.33 15.67 2.52
N GLY A 123 11.86 16.02 1.37
CA GLY A 123 12.94 15.30 0.69
C GLY A 123 12.52 14.04 -0.07
N ILE A 124 11.23 13.72 -0.13
CA ILE A 124 10.75 12.59 -0.94
C ILE A 124 10.48 13.04 -2.37
N GLU A 125 11.14 12.39 -3.32
CA GLU A 125 11.10 12.70 -4.76
C GLU A 125 10.44 11.58 -5.59
N ALA A 126 10.31 10.37 -5.02
CA ALA A 126 9.72 9.23 -5.72
C ALA A 126 9.09 8.20 -4.77
N ILE A 127 8.12 7.45 -5.31
CA ILE A 127 7.52 6.27 -4.67
C ILE A 127 7.93 5.02 -5.45
N ARG A 128 8.39 3.99 -4.74
CA ARG A 128 8.59 2.66 -5.29
C ARG A 128 7.59 1.70 -4.67
N LEU A 129 7.17 0.73 -5.45
CA LEU A 129 6.41 -0.42 -4.98
C LEU A 129 6.80 -1.66 -5.77
N THR A 130 6.44 -2.82 -5.25
CA THR A 130 6.47 -4.05 -6.03
C THR A 130 5.08 -4.66 -6.12
N CYS A 131 4.84 -5.41 -7.18
CA CYS A 131 3.61 -6.16 -7.34
C CYS A 131 3.88 -7.54 -7.93
N ARG A 132 3.01 -8.49 -7.54
CA ARG A 132 3.07 -9.86 -8.01
C ARG A 132 2.69 -9.93 -9.48
N GLY A 133 3.50 -10.60 -10.29
CA GLY A 133 3.21 -10.90 -11.69
C GLY A 133 1.94 -11.76 -11.85
N GLY A 134 1.27 -11.61 -12.98
CA GLY A 134 0.07 -12.36 -13.32
C GLY A 134 -1.24 -11.92 -12.65
N THR A 135 -1.22 -10.85 -11.86
CA THR A 135 -2.41 -10.29 -11.18
C THR A 135 -3.05 -9.13 -11.95
N GLY A 136 -2.32 -8.53 -12.90
CA GLY A 136 -2.74 -7.31 -13.61
C GLY A 136 -2.51 -6.02 -12.81
N ASN A 137 -1.90 -6.09 -11.62
CA ASN A 137 -1.60 -4.93 -10.80
C ASN A 137 -0.55 -4.01 -11.44
N ASP A 138 0.38 -4.57 -12.21
CA ASP A 138 1.34 -3.81 -13.03
C ASP A 138 0.65 -2.83 -13.97
N ARG A 139 -0.42 -3.27 -14.67
CA ARG A 139 -1.23 -2.42 -15.54
C ARG A 139 -2.02 -1.36 -14.76
N PHE A 140 -2.54 -1.74 -13.58
CA PHE A 140 -3.22 -0.79 -12.71
C PHE A 140 -2.26 0.32 -12.24
N TYR A 141 -1.06 -0.03 -11.75
CA TYR A 141 -0.07 0.95 -11.33
C TYR A 141 0.44 1.79 -12.50
N ALA A 142 0.62 1.20 -13.68
CA ALA A 142 0.95 1.97 -14.89
C ALA A 142 -0.12 3.01 -15.23
N ALA A 143 -1.41 2.68 -15.09
CA ALA A 143 -2.51 3.62 -15.26
C ALA A 143 -2.57 4.72 -14.18
N CYS A 144 -1.88 4.52 -13.04
CA CYS A 144 -1.67 5.53 -11.99
C CYS A 144 -0.36 6.35 -12.16
N GLY A 145 0.33 6.18 -13.30
CA GLY A 145 1.55 6.93 -13.62
C GLY A 145 2.86 6.27 -13.23
N TYR A 146 2.83 5.08 -12.61
CA TYR A 146 4.03 4.32 -12.31
C TYR A 146 4.64 3.73 -13.57
N LYS A 147 5.97 3.59 -13.58
CA LYS A 147 6.72 2.93 -14.65
C LYS A 147 7.36 1.66 -14.10
N GLU A 148 7.29 0.56 -14.83
CA GLU A 148 8.08 -0.62 -14.55
C GLU A 148 9.56 -0.29 -14.74
N VAL A 149 10.38 -0.61 -13.73
CA VAL A 149 11.82 -0.35 -13.73
C VAL A 149 12.64 -1.61 -13.51
N GLY A 150 12.00 -2.73 -13.25
CA GLY A 150 12.64 -4.02 -13.13
C GLY A 150 11.66 -5.14 -12.85
N ARG A 151 12.13 -6.37 -13.08
CA ARG A 151 11.34 -7.58 -12.91
C ARG A 151 12.26 -8.71 -12.46
N VAL A 152 11.94 -9.35 -11.34
CA VAL A 152 12.70 -10.48 -10.82
C VAL A 152 11.88 -11.75 -11.06
N PRO A 153 12.35 -12.68 -11.90
CA PRO A 153 11.64 -13.92 -12.17
C PRO A 153 11.60 -14.81 -10.92
N ASP A 154 10.52 -15.57 -10.77
CA ASP A 154 10.34 -16.60 -9.72
C ASP A 154 10.60 -16.12 -8.28
N ALA A 155 10.45 -14.82 -8.03
CA ALA A 155 10.78 -14.21 -6.75
C ALA A 155 9.70 -14.40 -5.68
N ILE A 156 8.45 -14.68 -6.07
CA ILE A 156 7.29 -14.80 -5.17
C ILE A 156 6.68 -16.20 -5.33
N ARG A 157 6.80 -17.04 -4.29
CA ARG A 157 6.16 -18.34 -4.27
C ARG A 157 4.80 -18.26 -3.58
N VAL A 158 3.72 -18.46 -4.34
CA VAL A 158 2.34 -18.45 -3.81
C VAL A 158 1.84 -19.83 -3.45
N ALA A 159 2.38 -20.87 -4.10
CA ALA A 159 2.13 -22.28 -3.80
C ALA A 159 3.29 -23.13 -4.32
N PRO A 160 3.42 -24.39 -3.92
CA PRO A 160 4.37 -25.31 -4.56
C PRO A 160 4.15 -25.37 -6.08
N GLY A 161 5.17 -24.97 -6.85
CA GLY A 161 5.12 -24.94 -8.33
C GLY A 161 4.40 -23.72 -8.93
N ASP A 162 3.97 -22.75 -8.10
CA ASP A 162 3.41 -21.46 -8.54
C ASP A 162 4.32 -20.32 -8.08
N ASP A 163 5.40 -20.11 -8.82
CA ASP A 163 6.35 -19.03 -8.63
C ASP A 163 6.00 -17.87 -9.57
N ARG A 164 6.02 -16.66 -9.05
CA ARG A 164 5.62 -15.45 -9.75
C ARG A 164 6.75 -14.43 -9.76
N GLU A 165 6.74 -13.56 -10.76
CA GLU A 165 7.66 -12.44 -10.84
C GLU A 165 7.35 -11.40 -9.74
N ASP A 166 8.39 -10.74 -9.23
CA ASP A 166 8.29 -9.50 -8.49
C ASP A 166 8.57 -8.33 -9.43
N ILE A 167 7.54 -7.53 -9.72
CA ILE A 167 7.59 -6.42 -10.66
C ILE A 167 7.80 -5.13 -9.88
N ILE A 168 8.90 -4.44 -10.15
CA ILE A 168 9.29 -3.19 -9.48
C ILE A 168 8.75 -2.01 -10.28
N MET A 169 7.95 -1.18 -9.63
CA MET A 169 7.31 0.00 -10.21
C MET A 169 7.81 1.28 -9.52
N LEU A 170 7.98 2.36 -10.27
CA LEU A 170 8.46 3.65 -9.79
C LEU A 170 7.54 4.78 -10.27
N LEU A 171 7.16 5.67 -9.36
CA LEU A 171 6.49 6.95 -9.63
C LEU A 171 7.41 8.09 -9.20
N PRO A 172 7.99 8.87 -10.14
CA PRO A 172 8.60 10.16 -9.83
C PRO A 172 7.50 11.15 -9.40
N LEU A 173 7.73 11.88 -8.30
CA LEU A 173 6.74 12.83 -7.78
C LEU A 173 6.83 14.22 -8.41
N GLY A 174 7.85 14.45 -9.29
CA GLY A 174 8.21 15.77 -9.78
C GLY A 174 8.97 16.59 -8.73
N ALA A 175 9.67 17.63 -9.15
CA ALA A 175 10.25 18.57 -8.21
C ALA A 175 9.12 19.22 -7.39
N PRO A 176 9.29 19.46 -6.07
CA PRO A 176 8.34 20.26 -5.33
C PRO A 176 8.16 21.60 -6.05
N ALA A 177 6.91 22.03 -6.20
CA ALA A 177 6.65 23.36 -6.74
C ALA A 177 7.43 24.36 -5.86
N THR A 178 8.44 25.00 -6.42
CA THR A 178 9.21 26.04 -5.72
C THR A 178 8.21 27.16 -5.38
N PRO A 179 8.13 27.63 -4.14
CA PRO A 179 7.20 28.67 -3.74
C PRO A 179 7.46 29.99 -4.47
#